data_f453e48d549b72ab22d09f065b39138d
#
_entry.id   f453e48d549b72ab22d09f065b39138d
#
_cell.length_a   1.000
_cell.length_b   1.000
_cell.length_c   1.000
_cell.angle_alpha   90.00
_cell.angle_beta   90.00
_cell.angle_gamma   90.00
#
_symmetry.space_group_name_H-M   'P 1'
#
loop_
_entity.id
_entity.type
_entity.pdbx_description
1 polymer ?
#
loop_
_entity_poly.entity_id
_entity_poly.type
_entity_poly.pdbx_seq_one_letter_code
_entity_poly.pdbx_strand_id
1 'polypeptide(L)'
;MRPEESAREKIDELLSLAGWSVQDLERFNLKSSLGVAIREFPIESGYADYALFVDGKLVGLSEAKPEGMTLSGVAEQTERYSSSIPEKFHIKGENVRFLYESTGVETFFRDKKDPSPRSRRVFAFHRPETLKE
;
A
#
# COMPACT_ATOMS: atom_id res chain seq x y z
N MET A 1 -3.88 -23.01 1.26
CA MET A 1 -3.74 -21.56 1.02
C MET A 1 -2.26 -21.21 0.93
N ARG A 2 -1.88 -20.40 -0.01
CA ARG A 2 -0.49 -19.96 -0.15
C ARG A 2 -0.14 -18.98 0.97
N PRO A 3 1.11 -18.93 1.43
CA PRO A 3 1.52 -18.00 2.49
C PRO A 3 1.19 -16.54 2.19
N GLU A 4 1.34 -16.10 0.93
CA GLU A 4 1.00 -14.72 0.54
C GLU A 4 -0.50 -14.44 0.61
N GLU A 5 -1.33 -15.43 0.29
CA GLU A 5 -2.78 -15.29 0.40
C GLU A 5 -3.20 -15.19 1.86
N SER A 6 -2.56 -15.95 2.73
CA SER A 6 -2.79 -15.85 4.17
C SER A 6 -2.39 -14.48 4.70
N ALA A 7 -1.26 -13.93 4.22
CA ALA A 7 -0.83 -12.58 4.58
C ALA A 7 -1.85 -11.54 4.11
N ARG A 8 -2.37 -11.68 2.88
CA ARG A 8 -3.37 -10.75 2.35
C ARG A 8 -4.65 -10.73 3.18
N GLU A 9 -5.11 -11.88 3.65
CA GLU A 9 -6.29 -11.92 4.51
C GLU A 9 -6.09 -11.12 5.79
N LYS A 10 -4.93 -11.27 6.41
CA LYS A 10 -4.58 -10.52 7.62
C LYS A 10 -4.44 -9.03 7.33
N ILE A 11 -3.82 -8.67 6.21
CA ILE A 11 -3.65 -7.28 5.80
C ILE A 11 -5.00 -6.64 5.51
N ASP A 12 -5.92 -7.36 4.85
CA ASP A 12 -7.28 -6.88 4.62
C ASP A 12 -7.94 -6.47 5.94
N GLU A 13 -7.81 -7.32 6.97
CA GLU A 13 -8.37 -7.02 8.29
C GLU A 13 -7.71 -5.80 8.92
N LEU A 14 -6.38 -5.72 8.85
CA LEU A 14 -5.64 -4.60 9.43
C LEU A 14 -5.99 -3.27 8.75
N LEU A 15 -6.13 -3.27 7.42
CA LEU A 15 -6.55 -2.09 6.68
C LEU A 15 -7.97 -1.68 7.07
N SER A 16 -8.89 -2.64 7.15
CA SER A 16 -10.26 -2.35 7.55
C SER A 16 -10.34 -1.77 8.96
N LEU A 17 -9.55 -2.31 9.89
CA LEU A 17 -9.49 -1.80 11.26
C LEU A 17 -8.91 -0.37 11.30
N ALA A 18 -8.06 -0.02 10.36
CA ALA A 18 -7.47 1.32 10.28
C ALA A 18 -8.37 2.31 9.52
N GLY A 19 -9.54 1.88 9.07
CA GLY A 19 -10.52 2.78 8.43
C GLY A 19 -10.48 2.77 6.91
N TRP A 20 -9.76 1.84 6.29
CA TRP A 20 -9.71 1.73 4.84
C TRP A 20 -10.86 0.85 4.33
N SER A 21 -11.45 1.25 3.20
CA SER A 21 -12.40 0.41 2.47
C SER A 21 -11.61 -0.44 1.49
N VAL A 22 -11.48 -1.74 1.75
CA VAL A 22 -10.74 -2.66 0.90
C VAL A 22 -11.65 -3.10 -0.24
N GLN A 23 -11.24 -2.86 -1.48
CA GLN A 23 -12.07 -3.09 -2.66
C GLN A 23 -11.30 -3.84 -3.75
N ASP A 24 -12.03 -4.50 -4.63
CA ASP A 24 -11.46 -5.16 -5.79
C ASP A 24 -11.40 -4.20 -6.98
N LEU A 25 -10.40 -4.40 -7.83
CA LEU A 25 -10.18 -3.55 -9.01
C LEU A 25 -11.40 -3.50 -9.93
N GLU A 26 -12.15 -4.60 -10.04
CA GLU A 26 -13.28 -4.69 -10.94
C GLU A 26 -14.50 -3.88 -10.51
N ARG A 27 -14.58 -3.54 -9.22
CA ARG A 27 -15.77 -2.90 -8.64
C ARG A 27 -15.44 -1.79 -7.66
N PHE A 28 -14.35 -1.08 -7.88
CA PHE A 28 -13.95 -0.05 -6.93
C PHE A 28 -14.81 1.21 -7.05
N ASN A 29 -14.96 1.90 -5.93
CA ASN A 29 -15.60 3.21 -5.86
C ASN A 29 -14.79 4.08 -4.90
N LEU A 30 -14.02 5.01 -5.44
CA LEU A 30 -13.14 5.89 -4.66
C LEU A 30 -13.92 6.88 -3.80
N LYS A 31 -15.21 7.08 -4.08
CA LYS A 31 -16.06 8.00 -3.32
C LYS A 31 -16.75 7.34 -2.14
N SER A 32 -16.65 6.01 -2.00
CA SER A 32 -17.36 5.30 -0.94
C SER A 32 -16.76 5.54 0.45
N SER A 33 -15.51 5.98 0.53
CA SER A 33 -14.80 6.23 1.78
C SER A 33 -13.67 7.22 1.54
N LEU A 34 -13.21 7.89 2.60
CA LEU A 34 -12.04 8.76 2.51
C LEU A 34 -10.81 7.95 2.07
N GLY A 35 -10.62 6.77 2.64
CA GLY A 35 -9.51 5.87 2.29
C GLY A 35 -10.02 4.61 1.62
N VAL A 36 -9.51 4.33 0.43
CA VAL A 36 -9.84 3.12 -0.34
C VAL A 36 -8.55 2.37 -0.67
N ALA A 37 -8.52 1.07 -0.35
CA ALA A 37 -7.40 0.19 -0.70
C ALA A 37 -7.88 -0.75 -1.80
N ILE A 38 -7.31 -0.63 -3.00
CA ILE A 38 -7.68 -1.46 -4.14
C ILE A 38 -6.68 -2.60 -4.28
N ARG A 39 -7.17 -3.84 -4.26
CA ARG A 39 -6.35 -5.05 -4.41
C ARG A 39 -5.87 -5.23 -5.83
N GLU A 40 -4.65 -5.77 -5.97
CA GLU A 40 -4.07 -6.15 -7.26
C GLU A 40 -4.13 -5.03 -8.30
N PHE A 41 -3.65 -3.86 -7.89
CA PHE A 41 -3.68 -2.68 -8.75
C PHE A 41 -2.57 -2.75 -9.81
N PRO A 42 -2.91 -2.56 -11.12
CA PRO A 42 -1.93 -2.70 -12.18
C PRO A 42 -0.93 -1.55 -12.21
N ILE A 43 0.34 -1.91 -12.40
CA ILE A 43 1.44 -0.99 -12.60
C ILE A 43 2.26 -1.49 -13.80
N GLU A 44 3.19 -0.70 -14.32
CA GLU A 44 3.93 -1.08 -15.53
C GLU A 44 4.66 -2.42 -15.40
N SER A 45 5.20 -2.72 -14.22
CA SER A 45 5.98 -3.94 -13.99
C SER A 45 5.16 -5.12 -13.45
N GLY A 46 3.82 -5.01 -13.41
CA GLY A 46 2.96 -6.08 -12.90
C GLY A 46 1.82 -5.55 -12.06
N TYR A 47 1.73 -5.99 -10.81
CA TYR A 47 0.65 -5.59 -9.90
C TYR A 47 1.21 -5.24 -8.53
N ALA A 48 0.69 -4.17 -7.93
CA ALA A 48 0.87 -3.92 -6.51
C ALA A 48 -0.25 -4.66 -5.77
N ASP A 49 0.06 -5.27 -4.63
CA ASP A 49 -0.95 -6.01 -3.87
C ASP A 49 -2.09 -5.09 -3.41
N TYR A 50 -1.76 -3.87 -3.02
CA TYR A 50 -2.75 -2.84 -2.66
C TYR A 50 -2.30 -1.47 -3.14
N ALA A 51 -3.24 -0.72 -3.73
CA ALA A 51 -3.05 0.70 -4.01
C ALA A 51 -3.92 1.49 -3.03
N LEU A 52 -3.32 2.47 -2.35
CA LEU A 52 -3.98 3.23 -1.30
C LEU A 52 -4.36 4.61 -1.82
N PHE A 53 -5.67 4.88 -1.81
CA PHE A 53 -6.23 6.16 -2.26
C PHE A 53 -6.80 6.91 -1.06
N VAL A 54 -6.49 8.19 -0.98
CA VAL A 54 -7.10 9.08 0.02
C VAL A 54 -7.75 10.24 -0.71
N ASP A 55 -9.03 10.45 -0.45
CA ASP A 55 -9.82 11.49 -1.10
C ASP A 55 -9.73 11.39 -2.63
N GLY A 56 -9.77 10.17 -3.15
CA GLY A 56 -9.71 9.87 -4.58
C GLY A 56 -8.32 9.95 -5.22
N LYS A 57 -7.27 10.22 -4.43
CA LYS A 57 -5.91 10.38 -4.94
C LYS A 57 -5.02 9.21 -4.51
N LEU A 58 -4.24 8.69 -5.43
CA LEU A 58 -3.29 7.61 -5.13
C LEU A 58 -2.13 8.16 -4.30
N VAL A 59 -2.02 7.69 -3.06
CA VAL A 59 -0.99 8.17 -2.12
C VAL A 59 0.01 7.11 -1.70
N GLY A 60 -0.32 5.83 -1.82
CA GLY A 60 0.55 4.78 -1.32
C GLY A 60 0.34 3.44 -1.97
N LEU A 61 1.30 2.55 -1.73
CA LEU A 61 1.24 1.13 -2.12
C LEU A 61 1.52 0.29 -0.90
N SER A 62 0.95 -0.91 -0.86
CA SER A 62 1.29 -1.91 0.14
C SER A 62 1.56 -3.25 -0.54
N GLU A 63 2.66 -3.89 -0.18
CA GLU A 63 3.03 -5.20 -0.66
C GLU A 63 2.81 -6.25 0.43
N ALA A 64 2.23 -7.39 0.04
CA ALA A 64 2.04 -8.51 0.93
C ALA A 64 3.18 -9.50 0.77
N LYS A 65 3.76 -9.96 1.87
CA LYS A 65 4.84 -10.95 1.87
C LYS A 65 4.49 -12.09 2.82
N PRO A 66 5.01 -13.30 2.56
CA PRO A 66 4.74 -14.43 3.46
C PRO A 66 5.25 -14.17 4.88
N GLU A 67 4.50 -14.65 5.87
CA GLU A 67 4.93 -14.60 7.27
C GLU A 67 6.26 -15.32 7.45
N GLY A 68 7.14 -14.75 8.25
CA GLY A 68 8.48 -15.30 8.47
C GLY A 68 9.53 -14.75 7.51
N MET A 69 9.11 -14.00 6.47
CA MET A 69 10.05 -13.36 5.56
C MET A 69 10.68 -12.14 6.19
N THR A 70 11.98 -11.96 5.98
CA THR A 70 12.66 -10.73 6.40
C THR A 70 12.27 -9.59 5.46
N LEU A 71 11.75 -8.49 6.01
CA LEU A 71 11.30 -7.37 5.22
C LEU A 71 12.40 -6.36 4.88
N SER A 72 13.60 -6.54 5.40
CA SER A 72 14.69 -5.57 5.25
C SER A 72 15.13 -5.31 3.81
N GLY A 73 14.96 -6.23 2.90
CA GLY A 73 15.34 -6.05 1.49
C GLY A 73 14.18 -5.71 0.55
N VAL A 74 12.97 -5.65 1.07
CA VAL A 74 11.76 -5.50 0.23
C VAL A 74 11.50 -4.07 -0.18
N ALA A 75 11.98 -3.10 0.59
CA ALA A 75 11.72 -1.68 0.34
C ALA A 75 12.16 -1.21 -1.04
N GLU A 76 13.27 -1.71 -1.57
CA GLU A 76 13.75 -1.37 -2.90
C GLU A 76 12.80 -1.84 -4.00
N GLN A 77 12.23 -3.03 -3.84
CA GLN A 77 11.26 -3.57 -4.79
C GLN A 77 9.99 -2.73 -4.81
N THR A 78 9.49 -2.38 -3.63
CA THR A 78 8.28 -1.55 -3.51
C THR A 78 8.52 -0.16 -4.09
N GLU A 79 9.72 0.40 -3.90
CA GLU A 79 10.06 1.68 -4.50
C GLU A 79 10.08 1.63 -6.02
N ARG A 80 10.61 0.54 -6.61
CA ARG A 80 10.56 0.37 -8.06
C ARG A 80 9.13 0.27 -8.56
N TYR A 81 8.25 -0.39 -7.82
CA TYR A 81 6.84 -0.45 -8.16
C TYR A 81 6.20 0.94 -8.13
N SER A 82 6.54 1.76 -7.14
CA SER A 82 5.97 3.11 -7.04
C SER A 82 6.35 4.00 -8.22
N SER A 83 7.54 3.79 -8.81
CA SER A 83 7.97 4.56 -9.98
C SER A 83 7.43 4.02 -11.31
N SER A 84 6.83 2.82 -11.31
CA SER A 84 6.26 2.20 -12.51
C SER A 84 4.74 2.35 -12.62
N ILE A 85 4.14 3.22 -11.84
CA ILE A 85 2.70 3.47 -11.90
C ILE A 85 2.35 4.19 -13.20
N PRO A 86 1.30 3.75 -13.94
CA PRO A 86 0.89 4.42 -15.17
C PRO A 86 0.65 5.91 -14.96
N GLU A 87 1.10 6.71 -15.90
CA GLU A 87 1.05 8.18 -15.81
C GLU A 87 -0.33 8.73 -15.47
N LYS A 88 -1.40 8.11 -15.98
CA LYS A 88 -2.77 8.54 -15.71
C LYS A 88 -3.16 8.51 -14.24
N PHE A 89 -2.43 7.77 -13.41
CA PHE A 89 -2.68 7.70 -11.97
C PHE A 89 -1.73 8.60 -11.17
N HIS A 90 -0.77 9.23 -11.83
CA HIS A 90 0.14 10.17 -11.16
C HIS A 90 -0.55 11.51 -10.99
N ILE A 91 -0.33 12.14 -9.85
CA ILE A 91 -0.81 13.48 -9.58
C ILE A 91 0.34 14.43 -9.87
N LYS A 92 0.22 15.23 -10.95
CA LYS A 92 1.25 16.20 -11.35
C LYS A 92 2.62 15.57 -11.59
N GLY A 93 2.64 14.30 -12.06
CA GLY A 93 3.89 13.61 -12.36
C GLY A 93 4.67 13.13 -11.14
N GLU A 94 4.11 13.23 -9.94
CA GLU A 94 4.76 12.74 -8.73
C GLU A 94 4.57 11.25 -8.55
N ASN A 95 5.60 10.57 -8.00
CA ASN A 95 5.51 9.17 -7.60
C ASN A 95 4.73 9.05 -6.30
N VAL A 96 4.27 7.83 -6.01
CA VAL A 96 3.57 7.52 -4.77
C VAL A 96 4.48 7.80 -3.57
N ARG A 97 3.94 8.48 -2.59
CA ARG A 97 4.70 8.93 -1.41
C ARG A 97 4.88 7.85 -0.34
N PHE A 98 3.83 7.08 -0.05
CA PHE A 98 3.83 6.15 1.09
C PHE A 98 3.96 4.72 0.64
N LEU A 99 4.87 3.97 1.26
CA LEU A 99 5.10 2.57 0.93
C LEU A 99 5.02 1.71 2.18
N TYR A 100 4.27 0.61 2.07
CA TYR A 100 4.16 -0.40 3.13
C TYR A 100 4.58 -1.76 2.62
N GLU A 101 5.23 -2.54 3.47
CA GLU A 101 5.46 -3.97 3.26
C GLU A 101 4.95 -4.68 4.50
N SER A 102 4.13 -5.70 4.32
CA SER A 102 3.49 -6.37 5.45
C SER A 102 3.39 -7.89 5.24
N THR A 103 3.60 -8.62 6.33
CA THR A 103 3.32 -10.06 6.38
C THR A 103 1.96 -10.34 7.05
N GLY A 104 1.27 -9.29 7.51
CA GLY A 104 0.08 -9.43 8.34
C GLY A 104 0.41 -9.54 9.83
N VAL A 105 1.66 -9.85 10.15
CA VAL A 105 2.17 -9.89 11.54
C VAL A 105 3.10 -8.73 11.77
N GLU A 106 3.97 -8.45 10.82
CA GLU A 106 4.87 -7.30 10.85
C GLU A 106 4.53 -6.39 9.68
N THR A 107 4.58 -5.08 9.92
CA THR A 107 4.34 -4.07 8.90
C THR A 107 5.42 -3.02 8.98
N PHE A 108 6.04 -2.73 7.84
CA PHE A 108 7.04 -1.69 7.72
C PHE A 108 6.49 -0.57 6.85
N PHE A 109 6.88 0.66 7.17
CA PHE A 109 6.40 1.87 6.52
C PHE A 109 7.54 2.77 6.12
N ARG A 110 7.42 3.42 4.97
CA ARG A 110 8.38 4.39 4.49
C ARG A 110 7.65 5.58 3.85
N ASP A 111 8.04 6.80 4.26
CA ASP A 111 7.55 8.04 3.67
C ASP A 111 8.67 8.60 2.78
N LYS A 112 8.46 8.65 1.48
CA LYS A 112 9.47 9.08 0.53
C LYS A 112 9.80 10.56 0.61
N LYS A 113 8.96 11.36 1.26
CA LYS A 113 9.23 12.80 1.48
C LYS A 113 9.97 13.08 2.76
N ASP A 114 10.22 12.07 3.57
CA ASP A 114 11.04 12.21 4.76
C ASP A 114 12.47 12.62 4.34
N PRO A 115 13.14 13.56 5.03
CA PRO A 115 14.53 13.94 4.72
C PRO A 115 15.51 12.76 4.74
N SER A 116 15.23 11.74 5.55
CA SER A 116 15.99 10.48 5.57
C SER A 116 15.02 9.31 5.42
N PRO A 117 14.56 9.03 4.19
CA PRO A 117 13.56 7.98 4.00
C PRO A 117 14.13 6.62 4.40
N ARG A 118 13.52 5.99 5.38
CA ARG A 118 13.89 4.65 5.83
C ARG A 118 12.65 3.84 6.12
N SER A 119 12.69 2.54 5.81
CA SER A 119 11.67 1.61 6.26
C SER A 119 11.75 1.49 7.78
N ARG A 120 10.62 1.63 8.44
CA ARG A 120 10.52 1.46 9.89
C ARG A 120 9.30 0.63 10.23
N ARG A 121 9.42 -0.17 11.27
CA ARG A 121 8.32 -0.99 11.73
C ARG A 121 7.23 -0.11 12.35
N VAL A 122 5.97 -0.40 11.97
CA VAL A 122 4.80 0.23 12.57
C VAL A 122 3.88 -0.87 13.10
N PHE A 123 3.04 -0.54 14.09
CA PHE A 123 2.17 -1.53 14.71
C PHE A 123 0.84 -1.68 14.00
N ALA A 124 0.48 -0.71 13.17
CA ALA A 124 -0.76 -0.73 12.42
C ALA A 124 -0.61 0.12 11.16
N PHE A 125 -1.48 -0.09 10.18
CA PHE A 125 -1.57 0.84 9.05
C PHE A 125 -2.08 2.18 9.56
N HIS A 126 -1.57 3.27 9.00
CA HIS A 126 -2.05 4.60 9.34
C HIS A 126 -3.48 4.76 8.85
N ARG A 127 -4.26 5.56 9.56
CA ARG A 127 -5.61 5.90 9.10
C ARG A 127 -5.53 6.80 7.87
N PRO A 128 -6.54 6.73 6.97
CA PRO A 128 -6.55 7.61 5.80
C PRO A 128 -6.39 9.09 6.15
N GLU A 129 -7.02 9.54 7.23
CA GLU A 129 -6.92 10.92 7.68
C GLU A 129 -5.48 11.33 7.99
N THR A 130 -4.69 10.42 8.53
CA THR A 130 -3.29 10.66 8.86
C THR A 130 -2.45 10.86 7.61
N LEU A 131 -2.70 10.08 6.57
CA LEU A 131 -1.95 10.18 5.31
C LEU A 131 -2.39 11.36 4.45
N LYS A 132 -3.55 11.94 4.72
CA LYS A 132 -4.07 13.09 3.99
C LYS A 132 -3.26 14.36 4.26
N GLU A 133 -2.67 14.44 5.43
CA GLU A 133 -1.86 15.62 5.83
C GLU A 133 -0.50 15.64 5.08
#